data_5a3b8f050084e30184ecf2a291e6c18b
#
_entry.id   5a3b8f050084e30184ecf2a291e6c18b
#
_cell.length_a   1.000
_cell.length_b   1.000
_cell.length_c   1.000
_cell.angle_alpha   90.00
_cell.angle_beta   90.00
_cell.angle_gamma   90.00
#
_symmetry.space_group_name_H-M   'P 1'
#
loop_
_entity.id
_entity.type
_entity.pdbx_description
1 polymer ?
#
loop_
_entity_poly.entity_id
_entity_poly.type
_entity_poly.pdbx_seq_one_letter_code
_entity_poly.pdbx_strand_id
1 'polypeptide(L)'
;MNLCASIVLRAVVLLLVTGGFLRAATAFAAVGPMSECNIQAGRGESAAVAAAALAFRNTLSAALRAQLDQPLSRATAIRWSNLPVGIVPRIGVRVGDLDARQASSLRALLAATLSACGLKLYDEVRLADDVLAPLDERHIGWGGGNYYVAFLGTPSAQKPWILQTGGHHLAYNFAFNGPEAGATPLFFGTEPIRFDAAGATHEPLQMQRNAMAALAGALAAYADAHLPGTYTDVVKGVVTEFPAGTSGVSGTDGGFPQTYPTGTTERGIRYSALAPAAQGRVRAALESYLSLPGESLTRSLLAAYESPEALNETYVGYAGAVDLSVRGSYVRIDGPRLWIEFIVQPAVARPADIHYHALWRDKTADYGGETR
;
A
#
# COMPACT_ATOMS: atom_id res chain seq x y z
N MET A 1 14.79 10.79 97.58
CA MET A 1 14.15 9.69 96.80
C MET A 1 13.91 10.23 95.43
N ASN A 2 14.46 9.62 94.51
CA ASN A 2 14.71 10.02 93.11
C ASN A 2 13.48 10.07 92.25
N LEU A 3 13.41 11.05 91.34
CA LEU A 3 12.77 10.85 90.04
C LEU A 3 13.46 11.76 88.99
N CYS A 4 14.16 11.16 88.08
CA CYS A 4 14.64 11.77 86.84
C CYS A 4 13.49 12.06 85.90
N ALA A 5 13.43 13.27 85.40
CA ALA A 5 12.53 13.66 84.32
C ALA A 5 13.36 13.85 83.06
N SER A 6 13.16 12.97 82.07
CA SER A 6 13.78 13.04 80.75
C SER A 6 12.94 14.01 79.88
N ILE A 7 13.60 15.00 79.34
CA ILE A 7 13.02 15.95 78.36
C ILE A 7 13.13 15.29 76.97
N VAL A 8 12.01 15.00 76.33
CA VAL A 8 11.97 14.53 74.95
C VAL A 8 11.73 15.75 74.06
N LEU A 9 12.75 16.09 73.29
CA LEU A 9 12.73 17.12 72.25
C LEU A 9 12.02 16.56 71.02
N ARG A 10 10.82 17.07 70.74
CA ARG A 10 10.12 16.72 69.48
C ARG A 10 10.61 17.63 68.35
N ALA A 11 11.37 17.08 67.45
CA ALA A 11 11.67 17.71 66.16
C ALA A 11 10.47 17.57 65.24
N VAL A 12 9.87 18.68 64.87
CA VAL A 12 8.81 18.77 63.82
C VAL A 12 9.55 18.78 62.48
N VAL A 13 9.52 17.66 61.77
CA VAL A 13 9.97 17.60 60.38
C VAL A 13 8.82 18.07 59.49
N LEU A 14 8.98 19.26 58.92
CA LEU A 14 8.04 19.82 57.92
C LEU A 14 8.35 19.15 56.58
N LEU A 15 7.61 18.12 56.20
CA LEU A 15 7.67 17.53 54.84
C LEU A 15 6.96 18.49 53.88
N LEU A 16 7.74 19.23 53.09
CA LEU A 16 7.29 19.90 51.90
C LEU A 16 7.01 18.84 50.82
N VAL A 17 5.75 18.42 50.67
CA VAL A 17 5.30 17.62 49.53
C VAL A 17 5.21 18.55 48.33
N THR A 18 6.27 18.65 47.55
CA THR A 18 6.21 19.20 46.21
C THR A 18 5.48 18.18 45.34
N GLY A 19 4.19 18.42 45.12
CA GLY A 19 3.37 17.67 44.17
C GLY A 19 3.87 17.84 42.74
N GLY A 20 4.88 17.06 42.38
CA GLY A 20 5.20 16.86 41.00
C GLY A 20 4.07 16.07 40.37
N PHE A 21 3.19 16.75 39.61
CA PHE A 21 2.33 16.07 38.66
C PHE A 21 3.23 15.38 37.61
N LEU A 22 3.64 14.14 37.85
CA LEU A 22 4.01 13.26 36.80
C LEU A 22 2.76 13.10 35.94
N ARG A 23 2.68 13.85 34.84
CA ARG A 23 1.85 13.46 33.71
C ARG A 23 2.41 12.11 33.25
N ALA A 24 1.73 11.05 33.66
CA ALA A 24 1.84 9.79 32.98
C ALA A 24 1.42 10.07 31.53
N ALA A 25 2.40 10.30 30.66
CA ALA A 25 2.21 10.10 29.25
C ALA A 25 1.86 8.62 29.15
N THR A 26 0.57 8.34 29.06
CA THR A 26 0.11 7.05 28.56
C THR A 26 0.73 6.96 27.17
N ALA A 27 1.85 6.29 27.07
CA ALA A 27 2.33 5.74 25.82
C ALA A 27 1.17 4.85 25.35
N PHE A 28 0.33 5.40 24.47
CA PHE A 28 -0.51 4.57 23.63
C PHE A 28 0.47 3.65 22.94
N ALA A 29 0.53 2.40 23.39
CA ALA A 29 1.14 1.35 22.62
C ALA A 29 0.46 1.46 21.25
N ALA A 30 1.20 1.95 20.28
CA ALA A 30 0.82 1.86 18.90
C ALA A 30 0.67 0.36 18.65
N VAL A 31 -0.56 -0.13 18.66
CA VAL A 31 -0.90 -1.41 18.05
C VAL A 31 -0.73 -1.13 16.57
N GLY A 32 0.51 -0.94 16.15
CA GLY A 32 0.87 -0.70 14.79
C GLY A 32 0.96 -2.02 14.07
N PRO A 33 0.47 -2.11 12.84
CA PRO A 33 0.74 -3.21 11.93
C PRO A 33 2.25 -3.41 11.68
N MET A 34 3.08 -2.46 12.09
CA MET A 34 4.54 -2.42 11.94
C MET A 34 5.31 -3.44 12.78
N SER A 35 4.70 -4.04 13.82
CA SER A 35 5.42 -4.99 14.69
C SER A 35 5.75 -6.32 14.01
N GLU A 36 5.04 -6.68 12.94
CA GLU A 36 5.23 -7.96 12.24
C GLU A 36 6.14 -7.85 11.02
N CYS A 37 6.34 -6.65 10.50
CA CYS A 37 7.15 -6.42 9.31
C CYS A 37 8.27 -5.43 9.62
N ASN A 38 9.48 -5.93 9.75
CA ASN A 38 10.64 -5.08 9.96
C ASN A 38 10.98 -4.28 8.70
N ILE A 39 10.75 -2.97 8.72
CA ILE A 39 11.26 -2.06 7.68
C ILE A 39 12.76 -2.01 7.86
N GLN A 40 13.50 -2.67 6.98
CA GLN A 40 14.96 -2.57 6.98
C GLN A 40 15.37 -1.25 6.36
N ALA A 41 16.06 -0.41 7.13
CA ALA A 41 16.66 0.83 6.64
C ALA A 41 17.56 0.54 5.43
N GLY A 42 17.52 1.44 4.43
CA GLY A 42 18.36 1.35 3.23
C GLY A 42 17.78 0.57 2.05
N ARG A 43 16.62 -0.08 2.19
CA ARG A 43 15.94 -0.68 1.05
C ARG A 43 15.27 0.38 0.19
N GLY A 44 15.28 0.21 -1.13
CA GLY A 44 14.70 1.13 -2.10
C GLY A 44 15.62 2.26 -2.55
N GLU A 45 16.91 2.23 -2.22
CA GLU A 45 17.87 3.20 -2.75
C GLU A 45 18.01 3.07 -4.27
N SER A 46 17.78 4.16 -5.02
CA SER A 46 17.74 4.17 -6.48
C SER A 46 18.94 3.48 -7.13
N ALA A 47 20.15 3.70 -6.61
CA ALA A 47 21.37 3.08 -7.14
C ALA A 47 21.41 1.56 -6.91
N ALA A 48 21.00 1.09 -5.74
CA ALA A 48 20.96 -0.33 -5.40
C ALA A 48 19.87 -1.05 -6.22
N VAL A 49 18.70 -0.44 -6.37
CA VAL A 49 17.61 -0.99 -7.19
C VAL A 49 18.02 -1.05 -8.66
N ALA A 50 18.64 0.01 -9.20
CA ALA A 50 19.13 0.02 -10.57
C ALA A 50 20.19 -1.05 -10.82
N ALA A 51 21.13 -1.26 -9.89
CA ALA A 51 22.12 -2.32 -9.98
C ALA A 51 21.49 -3.71 -9.97
N ALA A 52 20.52 -3.96 -9.08
CA ALA A 52 19.78 -5.21 -9.01
C ALA A 52 18.94 -5.46 -10.28
N ALA A 53 18.31 -4.40 -10.84
CA ALA A 53 17.57 -4.47 -12.10
C ALA A 53 18.46 -4.86 -13.28
N LEU A 54 19.62 -4.24 -13.40
CA LEU A 54 20.62 -4.59 -14.43
C LEU A 54 21.14 -6.03 -14.23
N ALA A 55 21.38 -6.45 -13.00
CA ALA A 55 21.78 -7.82 -12.70
C ALA A 55 20.71 -8.82 -13.14
N PHE A 56 19.44 -8.58 -12.83
CA PHE A 56 18.32 -9.42 -13.30
C PHE A 56 18.26 -9.44 -14.84
N ARG A 57 18.26 -8.28 -15.47
CA ARG A 57 18.24 -8.15 -16.94
C ARG A 57 19.35 -8.97 -17.61
N ASN A 58 20.55 -8.97 -17.02
CA ASN A 58 21.71 -9.69 -17.55
C ASN A 58 21.58 -11.22 -17.46
N THR A 59 20.67 -11.76 -16.65
CA THR A 59 20.38 -13.20 -16.61
C THR A 59 19.51 -13.66 -17.77
N LEU A 60 18.79 -12.74 -18.43
CA LEU A 60 17.77 -13.04 -19.43
C LEU A 60 18.37 -13.26 -20.82
N SER A 61 17.71 -14.10 -21.62
CA SER A 61 17.97 -14.25 -23.06
C SER A 61 17.63 -12.95 -23.81
N ALA A 62 18.12 -12.82 -25.04
CA ALA A 62 17.80 -11.66 -25.89
C ALA A 62 16.27 -11.50 -26.11
N ALA A 63 15.55 -12.62 -26.27
CA ALA A 63 14.10 -12.61 -26.44
C ALA A 63 13.37 -12.12 -25.19
N LEU A 64 13.76 -12.58 -23.99
CA LEU A 64 13.17 -12.11 -22.73
C LEU A 64 13.54 -10.66 -22.43
N ARG A 65 14.76 -10.22 -22.78
CA ARG A 65 15.12 -8.79 -22.65
C ARG A 65 14.26 -7.89 -23.53
N ALA A 66 13.93 -8.32 -24.74
CA ALA A 66 13.02 -7.56 -25.61
C ALA A 66 11.61 -7.44 -25.05
N GLN A 67 11.17 -8.39 -24.24
CA GLN A 67 9.91 -8.29 -23.50
C GLN A 67 10.05 -7.39 -22.25
N LEU A 68 11.17 -7.50 -21.54
CA LEU A 68 11.42 -6.74 -20.31
C LEU A 68 11.53 -5.24 -20.57
N ASP A 69 12.35 -4.86 -21.58
CA ASP A 69 12.70 -3.48 -21.87
C ASP A 69 11.59 -2.81 -22.68
N GLN A 70 10.89 -1.87 -22.06
CA GLN A 70 9.77 -1.14 -22.63
C GLN A 70 10.11 0.36 -22.72
N PRO A 71 9.53 1.11 -23.66
CA PRO A 71 9.66 2.57 -23.67
C PRO A 71 9.15 3.20 -22.38
N LEU A 72 9.84 4.22 -21.86
CA LEU A 72 9.30 5.08 -20.82
C LEU A 72 8.30 6.06 -21.46
N SER A 73 7.03 5.78 -21.34
CA SER A 73 5.95 6.61 -21.90
C SER A 73 4.66 6.42 -21.11
N ARG A 74 3.73 7.39 -21.24
CA ARG A 74 2.37 7.23 -20.69
C ARG A 74 1.71 5.93 -21.18
N ALA A 75 1.81 5.65 -22.47
CA ALA A 75 1.18 4.49 -23.08
C ALA A 75 1.66 3.14 -22.52
N THR A 76 2.90 3.06 -22.06
CA THR A 76 3.44 1.87 -21.40
C THR A 76 3.20 1.88 -19.90
N ALA A 77 3.32 3.03 -19.23
CA ALA A 77 3.15 3.14 -17.77
C ALA A 77 1.74 2.72 -17.33
N ILE A 78 0.70 3.06 -18.09
CA ILE A 78 -0.69 2.71 -17.75
C ILE A 78 -1.04 1.23 -18.04
N ARG A 79 -0.13 0.41 -18.58
CA ARG A 79 -0.40 -0.96 -19.03
C ARG A 79 -0.34 -2.01 -17.93
N TRP A 80 -1.00 -1.73 -16.83
CA TRP A 80 -1.27 -2.72 -15.79
C TRP A 80 -2.80 -2.85 -15.57
N SER A 81 -3.21 -3.88 -14.87
CA SER A 81 -4.62 -4.10 -14.53
C SER A 81 -4.71 -4.93 -13.25
N ASN A 82 -5.80 -4.81 -12.51
CA ASN A 82 -6.15 -5.68 -11.41
C ASN A 82 -6.79 -7.00 -11.88
N LEU A 83 -7.24 -7.05 -13.14
CA LEU A 83 -7.93 -8.21 -13.71
C LEU A 83 -6.94 -9.33 -14.11
N PRO A 84 -7.38 -10.59 -14.20
CA PRO A 84 -6.56 -11.68 -14.71
C PRO A 84 -6.01 -11.43 -16.11
N VAL A 85 -4.86 -12.03 -16.42
CA VAL A 85 -4.11 -11.78 -17.67
C VAL A 85 -4.86 -12.20 -18.93
N GLY A 86 -5.75 -13.18 -18.85
CA GLY A 86 -6.59 -13.59 -19.98
C GLY A 86 -7.70 -12.58 -20.32
N ILE A 87 -8.00 -11.65 -19.40
CA ILE A 87 -8.92 -10.53 -19.64
C ILE A 87 -8.14 -9.32 -20.12
N VAL A 88 -7.07 -8.93 -19.43
CA VAL A 88 -6.22 -7.79 -19.79
C VAL A 88 -4.76 -8.25 -19.91
N PRO A 89 -4.21 -8.35 -21.11
CA PRO A 89 -2.82 -8.74 -21.33
C PRO A 89 -1.83 -7.76 -20.67
N ARG A 90 -0.72 -8.29 -20.18
CA ARG A 90 0.37 -7.53 -19.54
C ARG A 90 1.55 -7.33 -20.50
N ILE A 91 2.34 -6.30 -20.22
CA ILE A 91 3.67 -6.11 -20.82
C ILE A 91 4.74 -6.72 -19.91
N GLY A 92 5.90 -6.98 -20.47
CA GLY A 92 7.04 -7.49 -19.70
C GLY A 92 7.23 -9.00 -19.80
N VAL A 93 8.11 -9.51 -18.94
CA VAL A 93 8.44 -10.94 -18.84
C VAL A 93 7.49 -11.59 -17.84
N ARG A 94 6.87 -12.70 -18.25
CA ARG A 94 6.03 -13.51 -17.37
C ARG A 94 6.91 -14.23 -16.34
N VAL A 95 6.59 -14.11 -15.07
CA VAL A 95 7.38 -14.67 -13.96
C VAL A 95 7.42 -16.20 -14.03
N GLY A 96 6.34 -16.84 -14.50
CA GLY A 96 6.28 -18.30 -14.69
C GLY A 96 7.18 -18.85 -15.79
N ASP A 97 7.75 -17.99 -16.66
CA ASP A 97 8.66 -18.39 -17.74
C ASP A 97 10.15 -18.29 -17.34
N LEU A 98 10.42 -17.81 -16.11
CA LEU A 98 11.78 -17.67 -15.59
C LEU A 98 12.33 -19.01 -15.08
N ASP A 99 13.57 -19.31 -15.42
CA ASP A 99 14.30 -20.39 -14.77
C ASP A 99 14.66 -20.05 -13.31
N ALA A 100 15.17 -21.02 -12.55
CA ALA A 100 15.48 -20.85 -11.13
C ALA A 100 16.52 -19.73 -10.86
N ARG A 101 17.52 -19.54 -11.73
CA ARG A 101 18.53 -18.48 -11.62
C ARG A 101 17.90 -17.11 -11.88
N GLN A 102 17.10 -17.02 -12.91
CA GLN A 102 16.38 -15.80 -13.30
C GLN A 102 15.37 -15.39 -12.21
N ALA A 103 14.58 -16.35 -11.70
CA ALA A 103 13.65 -16.13 -10.59
C ALA A 103 14.36 -15.67 -9.32
N SER A 104 15.50 -16.26 -8.97
CA SER A 104 16.33 -15.81 -7.84
C SER A 104 16.85 -14.39 -8.03
N SER A 105 17.26 -14.02 -9.25
CA SER A 105 17.73 -12.67 -9.55
C SER A 105 16.59 -11.63 -9.52
N LEU A 106 15.38 -11.99 -10.01
CA LEU A 106 14.18 -11.18 -9.83
C LEU A 106 13.85 -11.00 -8.35
N ARG A 107 13.94 -12.06 -7.55
CA ARG A 107 13.72 -12.01 -6.11
C ARG A 107 14.69 -11.02 -5.44
N ALA A 108 15.96 -10.99 -5.84
CA ALA A 108 16.94 -10.04 -5.34
C ALA A 108 16.57 -8.58 -5.70
N LEU A 109 16.09 -8.35 -6.93
CA LEU A 109 15.57 -7.03 -7.34
C LEU A 109 14.38 -6.60 -6.47
N LEU A 110 13.39 -7.48 -6.29
CA LEU A 110 12.23 -7.18 -5.46
C LEU A 110 12.64 -6.92 -4.00
N ALA A 111 13.60 -7.68 -3.48
CA ALA A 111 14.14 -7.49 -2.13
C ALA A 111 14.95 -6.19 -1.98
N ALA A 112 15.54 -5.66 -3.05
CA ALA A 112 16.17 -4.34 -3.05
C ALA A 112 15.15 -3.20 -3.10
N THR A 113 13.97 -3.44 -3.65
CA THR A 113 12.93 -2.42 -3.89
C THR A 113 11.89 -2.36 -2.78
N LEU A 114 11.50 -3.50 -2.24
CA LEU A 114 10.42 -3.67 -1.26
C LEU A 114 10.96 -3.82 0.16
N SER A 115 10.15 -3.41 1.11
CA SER A 115 10.32 -3.83 2.50
C SER A 115 10.02 -5.33 2.67
N ALA A 116 10.26 -5.88 3.84
CA ALA A 116 9.84 -7.25 4.17
C ALA A 116 8.32 -7.42 4.05
N CYS A 117 7.53 -6.39 4.44
CA CYS A 117 6.07 -6.36 4.28
C CYS A 117 5.64 -6.39 2.82
N GLY A 118 6.25 -5.52 2.00
CA GLY A 118 5.91 -5.45 0.59
C GLY A 118 6.28 -6.74 -0.17
N LEU A 119 7.39 -7.37 0.22
CA LEU A 119 7.81 -8.64 -0.37
C LEU A 119 6.90 -9.80 0.06
N LYS A 120 6.48 -9.82 1.34
CA LYS A 120 5.49 -10.78 1.86
C LYS A 120 4.16 -10.62 1.11
N LEU A 121 3.66 -9.39 0.97
CA LEU A 121 2.42 -9.10 0.24
C LEU A 121 2.51 -9.58 -1.22
N TYR A 122 3.61 -9.28 -1.91
CA TYR A 122 3.85 -9.75 -3.28
C TYR A 122 3.76 -11.28 -3.40
N ASP A 123 4.38 -11.99 -2.47
CA ASP A 123 4.37 -13.46 -2.46
C ASP A 123 2.99 -14.02 -2.14
N GLU A 124 2.32 -13.50 -1.13
CA GLU A 124 1.04 -14.03 -0.66
C GLU A 124 -0.11 -13.74 -1.63
N VAL A 125 -0.11 -12.59 -2.32
CA VAL A 125 -1.11 -12.31 -3.37
C VAL A 125 -0.92 -13.28 -4.55
N ARG A 126 0.32 -13.58 -4.94
CA ARG A 126 0.61 -14.60 -5.95
C ARG A 126 0.20 -16.00 -5.52
N LEU A 127 0.42 -16.32 -4.25
CA LEU A 127 0.03 -17.61 -3.67
C LEU A 127 -1.51 -17.74 -3.58
N ALA A 128 -2.23 -16.65 -3.29
CA ALA A 128 -3.70 -16.61 -3.36
C ALA A 128 -4.18 -16.93 -4.78
N ASP A 129 -3.50 -16.39 -5.79
CA ASP A 129 -3.81 -16.65 -7.19
C ASP A 129 -3.53 -18.13 -7.60
N ASP A 130 -2.50 -18.76 -7.01
CA ASP A 130 -2.27 -20.20 -7.17
C ASP A 130 -3.40 -21.04 -6.54
N VAL A 131 -4.02 -20.58 -5.46
CA VAL A 131 -5.22 -21.21 -4.85
C VAL A 131 -6.44 -21.06 -5.75
N LEU A 132 -6.54 -19.98 -6.52
CA LEU A 132 -7.62 -19.78 -7.51
C LEU A 132 -7.41 -20.58 -8.80
N ALA A 133 -6.18 -20.85 -9.20
CA ALA A 133 -5.87 -21.48 -10.48
C ALA A 133 -6.65 -22.78 -10.76
N PRO A 134 -6.86 -23.70 -9.79
CA PRO A 134 -7.70 -24.88 -10.00
C PRO A 134 -9.20 -24.59 -10.25
N LEU A 135 -9.65 -23.37 -9.96
CA LEU A 135 -11.04 -22.92 -10.14
C LEU A 135 -11.23 -22.15 -11.46
N ASP A 136 -10.18 -22.01 -12.27
CA ASP A 136 -10.18 -21.24 -13.51
C ASP A 136 -10.79 -22.00 -14.69
N GLU A 137 -12.07 -22.38 -14.56
CA GLU A 137 -12.82 -23.06 -15.61
C GLU A 137 -12.95 -22.23 -16.90
N ARG A 138 -12.87 -20.90 -16.78
CA ARG A 138 -12.98 -19.96 -17.90
C ARG A 138 -11.64 -19.63 -18.56
N HIS A 139 -10.54 -20.15 -18.04
CA HIS A 139 -9.18 -19.90 -18.51
C HIS A 139 -8.84 -18.40 -18.60
N ILE A 140 -9.28 -17.63 -17.61
CA ILE A 140 -9.01 -16.19 -17.54
C ILE A 140 -7.61 -15.87 -17.02
N GLY A 141 -6.85 -16.88 -16.61
CA GLY A 141 -5.43 -16.78 -16.33
C GLY A 141 -5.10 -16.51 -14.86
N TRP A 142 -5.81 -17.11 -13.92
CA TRP A 142 -5.39 -17.17 -12.53
C TRP A 142 -4.11 -17.99 -12.36
N GLY A 143 -3.31 -17.67 -11.36
CA GLY A 143 -2.10 -18.39 -10.99
C GLY A 143 -0.90 -17.47 -10.78
N GLY A 144 -0.12 -17.75 -9.74
CA GLY A 144 1.04 -16.95 -9.32
C GLY A 144 2.19 -16.88 -10.33
N GLY A 145 2.17 -17.75 -11.36
CA GLY A 145 3.05 -17.65 -12.52
C GLY A 145 2.64 -16.58 -13.53
N ASN A 146 1.38 -16.10 -13.50
CA ASN A 146 0.82 -15.11 -14.42
C ASN A 146 1.05 -13.66 -13.94
N TYR A 147 2.18 -13.43 -13.30
CA TYR A 147 2.69 -12.11 -12.93
C TYR A 147 3.80 -11.71 -13.89
N TYR A 148 3.98 -10.41 -14.08
CA TYR A 148 4.88 -9.87 -15.09
C TYR A 148 5.81 -8.84 -14.47
N VAL A 149 6.98 -8.66 -15.08
CA VAL A 149 7.93 -7.60 -14.74
C VAL A 149 8.37 -6.89 -16.01
N ALA A 150 8.36 -5.56 -15.98
CA ALA A 150 8.81 -4.70 -17.08
C ALA A 150 9.68 -3.56 -16.55
N PHE A 151 10.66 -3.14 -17.35
CA PHE A 151 11.41 -1.92 -17.15
C PHE A 151 10.99 -0.90 -18.19
N LEU A 152 10.40 0.19 -17.77
CA LEU A 152 10.03 1.28 -18.65
C LEU A 152 11.17 2.30 -18.61
N GLY A 153 11.90 2.42 -19.72
CA GLY A 153 13.20 3.07 -19.76
C GLY A 153 14.34 2.13 -19.32
N THR A 154 15.54 2.67 -19.24
CA THR A 154 16.74 1.89 -18.87
C THR A 154 17.02 2.07 -17.38
N PRO A 155 17.12 1.00 -16.58
CA PRO A 155 17.50 1.10 -15.17
C PRO A 155 18.76 1.94 -14.97
N SER A 156 18.67 2.98 -14.15
CA SER A 156 19.73 3.96 -13.95
C SER A 156 19.63 4.59 -12.56
N ALA A 157 20.77 4.89 -11.98
CA ALA A 157 20.84 5.67 -10.74
C ALA A 157 20.63 7.19 -10.96
N GLN A 158 20.63 7.68 -12.21
CA GLN A 158 20.60 9.12 -12.54
C GLN A 158 19.49 9.52 -13.52
N LYS A 159 18.98 8.59 -14.31
CA LYS A 159 17.98 8.86 -15.36
C LYS A 159 16.62 8.27 -14.97
N PRO A 160 15.51 8.86 -15.47
CA PRO A 160 14.18 8.35 -15.19
C PRO A 160 13.96 6.96 -15.79
N TRP A 161 13.35 6.09 -15.00
CA TRP A 161 12.85 4.77 -15.39
C TRP A 161 11.82 4.26 -14.39
N ILE A 162 11.04 3.25 -14.77
CA ILE A 162 10.04 2.63 -13.91
C ILE A 162 10.27 1.12 -13.87
N LEU A 163 10.27 0.56 -12.66
CA LEU A 163 10.04 -0.86 -12.43
C LEU A 163 8.54 -1.09 -12.28
N GLN A 164 7.92 -1.76 -13.23
CA GLN A 164 6.52 -2.19 -13.16
C GLN A 164 6.48 -3.70 -12.96
N THR A 165 5.75 -4.17 -11.93
CA THR A 165 5.53 -5.60 -11.70
C THR A 165 4.16 -5.84 -11.12
N GLY A 166 3.50 -6.91 -11.57
CA GLY A 166 2.17 -7.26 -11.10
C GLY A 166 1.48 -8.29 -11.98
N GLY A 167 0.24 -8.54 -11.67
CA GLY A 167 -0.65 -9.50 -12.32
C GLY A 167 -2.08 -9.29 -11.87
N HIS A 168 -2.82 -10.37 -11.66
CA HIS A 168 -4.12 -10.31 -11.01
C HIS A 168 -3.96 -9.80 -9.56
N HIS A 169 -4.78 -8.86 -9.14
CA HIS A 169 -4.78 -8.27 -7.80
C HIS A 169 -3.47 -7.60 -7.35
N LEU A 170 -2.52 -7.32 -8.26
CA LEU A 170 -1.28 -6.63 -7.89
C LEU A 170 -0.78 -5.75 -9.05
N ALA A 171 -0.46 -4.49 -8.73
CA ALA A 171 0.29 -3.60 -9.61
C ALA A 171 1.21 -2.71 -8.79
N TYR A 172 2.49 -2.94 -8.89
CA TYR A 172 3.56 -2.15 -8.30
C TYR A 172 4.25 -1.33 -9.39
N ASN A 173 4.29 0.00 -9.21
CA ASN A 173 4.93 0.94 -10.11
C ASN A 173 5.94 1.78 -9.31
N PHE A 174 7.21 1.41 -9.40
CA PHE A 174 8.29 2.12 -8.74
C PHE A 174 9.01 3.00 -9.76
N ALA A 175 8.86 4.31 -9.62
CA ALA A 175 9.51 5.29 -10.48
C ALA A 175 10.78 5.81 -9.81
N PHE A 176 11.83 5.96 -10.60
CA PHE A 176 13.14 6.45 -10.18
C PHE A 176 13.59 7.58 -11.12
N ASN A 177 14.12 8.67 -10.57
CA ASN A 177 14.76 9.76 -11.33
C ASN A 177 15.90 10.34 -10.48
N GLY A 178 17.09 9.81 -10.64
CA GLY A 178 18.21 10.15 -9.76
C GLY A 178 17.92 9.77 -8.31
N PRO A 179 18.05 10.69 -7.36
CA PRO A 179 17.75 10.46 -5.95
C PRO A 179 16.23 10.43 -5.67
N GLU A 180 15.41 10.94 -6.57
CA GLU A 180 13.96 10.95 -6.41
C GLU A 180 13.37 9.60 -6.77
N ALA A 181 12.41 9.17 -5.99
CA ALA A 181 11.71 7.93 -6.21
C ALA A 181 10.26 8.00 -5.74
N GLY A 182 9.39 7.22 -6.39
CA GLY A 182 7.98 7.10 -6.09
C GLY A 182 7.53 5.65 -6.19
N ALA A 183 6.41 5.33 -5.53
CA ALA A 183 5.85 3.99 -5.47
C ALA A 183 4.39 3.93 -5.92
N THR A 184 3.94 4.91 -6.67
CA THR A 184 2.54 5.02 -7.08
C THR A 184 2.35 5.13 -8.59
N PRO A 185 1.19 4.70 -9.11
CA PRO A 185 0.09 4.05 -8.40
C PRO A 185 0.49 2.65 -7.90
N LEU A 186 -0.01 2.29 -6.70
CA LEU A 186 0.18 0.98 -6.12
C LEU A 186 -1.18 0.38 -5.83
N PHE A 187 -1.52 -0.69 -6.53
CA PHE A 187 -2.76 -1.44 -6.37
C PHE A 187 -2.46 -2.82 -5.82
N PHE A 188 -3.28 -3.28 -4.90
CA PHE A 188 -3.25 -4.65 -4.41
C PHE A 188 -4.63 -5.11 -3.94
N GLY A 189 -4.92 -6.37 -4.17
CA GLY A 189 -6.13 -7.05 -3.76
C GLY A 189 -5.84 -8.47 -3.33
N THR A 190 -6.84 -9.20 -2.92
CA THR A 190 -6.72 -10.63 -2.64
C THR A 190 -8.05 -11.35 -2.71
N GLU A 191 -8.05 -12.47 -3.39
CA GLU A 191 -9.08 -13.50 -3.35
C GLU A 191 -8.37 -14.87 -3.36
N PRO A 192 -8.63 -15.75 -2.38
CA PRO A 192 -9.41 -15.51 -1.16
C PRO A 192 -8.69 -14.56 -0.18
N ILE A 193 -9.45 -13.99 0.76
CA ILE A 193 -8.90 -13.07 1.78
C ILE A 193 -8.06 -13.79 2.84
N ARG A 194 -8.33 -15.09 3.02
CA ARG A 194 -7.62 -16.00 3.93
C ARG A 194 -7.62 -17.40 3.35
N PHE A 195 -6.49 -18.08 3.41
CA PHE A 195 -6.33 -19.44 2.89
C PHE A 195 -5.16 -20.17 3.55
N ASP A 196 -5.19 -21.49 3.48
CA ASP A 196 -4.08 -22.34 3.93
C ASP A 196 -3.30 -22.83 2.71
N ALA A 197 -1.99 -22.63 2.72
CA ALA A 197 -1.07 -23.09 1.69
C ALA A 197 0.33 -23.31 2.28
N ALA A 198 1.10 -24.23 1.71
CA ALA A 198 2.48 -24.54 2.14
C ALA A 198 2.64 -24.77 3.66
N GLY A 199 1.61 -25.27 4.32
CA GLY A 199 1.63 -25.58 5.77
C GLY A 199 1.41 -24.36 6.68
N ALA A 200 0.99 -23.22 6.15
CA ALA A 200 0.68 -22.01 6.91
C ALA A 200 -0.66 -21.39 6.48
N THR A 201 -1.26 -20.61 7.38
CA THR A 201 -2.40 -19.74 7.06
C THR A 201 -1.89 -18.39 6.57
N HIS A 202 -2.44 -17.91 5.46
CA HIS A 202 -2.10 -16.65 4.81
C HIS A 202 -3.29 -15.68 4.81
N GLU A 203 -3.01 -14.42 5.10
CA GLU A 203 -3.95 -13.29 5.01
C GLU A 203 -3.23 -12.10 4.37
N PRO A 204 -3.12 -12.02 3.04
CA PRO A 204 -2.24 -11.06 2.35
C PRO A 204 -2.43 -9.60 2.76
N LEU A 205 -3.69 -9.15 2.88
CA LEU A 205 -4.04 -7.76 3.20
C LEU A 205 -4.41 -7.54 4.68
N GLN A 206 -4.02 -8.45 5.58
CA GLN A 206 -4.38 -8.37 7.00
C GLN A 206 -3.96 -7.03 7.63
N MET A 207 -2.76 -6.56 7.32
CA MET A 207 -2.21 -5.31 7.85
C MET A 207 -3.08 -4.11 7.44
N GLN A 208 -3.36 -3.96 6.14
CA GLN A 208 -4.17 -2.87 5.62
C GLN A 208 -5.63 -2.98 6.09
N ARG A 209 -6.20 -4.17 6.03
CA ARG A 209 -7.55 -4.43 6.51
C ARG A 209 -7.72 -4.05 7.98
N ASN A 210 -6.79 -4.44 8.85
CA ASN A 210 -6.83 -4.12 10.28
C ASN A 210 -6.70 -2.61 10.53
N ALA A 211 -5.77 -1.94 9.85
CA ALA A 211 -5.57 -0.51 9.98
C ALA A 211 -6.79 0.29 9.49
N MET A 212 -7.34 -0.07 8.33
CA MET A 212 -8.53 0.57 7.76
C MET A 212 -9.79 0.29 8.57
N ALA A 213 -9.97 -0.92 9.12
CA ALA A 213 -11.08 -1.24 10.01
C ALA A 213 -11.01 -0.42 11.31
N ALA A 214 -9.80 -0.27 11.90
CA ALA A 214 -9.61 0.55 13.07
C ALA A 214 -9.87 2.04 12.79
N LEU A 215 -9.53 2.53 11.58
CA LEU A 215 -9.87 3.87 11.13
C LEU A 215 -11.39 4.02 10.97
N ALA A 216 -12.05 3.15 10.22
CA ALA A 216 -13.51 3.19 10.02
C ALA A 216 -14.26 3.17 11.35
N GLY A 217 -13.87 2.29 12.28
CA GLY A 217 -14.45 2.23 13.62
C GLY A 217 -14.28 3.53 14.40
N ALA A 218 -13.13 4.21 14.30
CA ALA A 218 -12.93 5.51 14.93
C ALA A 218 -13.74 6.62 14.26
N LEU A 219 -13.99 6.53 12.96
CA LEU A 219 -14.77 7.49 12.18
C LEU A 219 -16.28 7.40 12.44
N ALA A 220 -16.78 6.26 12.92
CA ALA A 220 -18.21 6.05 13.20
C ALA A 220 -18.81 7.07 14.18
N ALA A 221 -17.98 7.70 15.02
CA ALA A 221 -18.41 8.74 15.94
C ALA A 221 -18.65 10.12 15.28
N TYR A 222 -18.31 10.26 13.98
CA TYR A 222 -18.36 11.53 13.25
C TYR A 222 -19.33 11.44 12.07
N ALA A 223 -20.45 12.16 12.14
CA ALA A 223 -21.45 12.13 11.06
C ALA A 223 -20.88 12.57 9.71
N ASP A 224 -20.00 13.57 9.70
CA ASP A 224 -19.36 14.10 8.49
C ASP A 224 -18.35 13.14 7.87
N ALA A 225 -17.94 12.08 8.59
CA ALA A 225 -17.05 11.07 8.03
C ALA A 225 -17.77 10.06 7.13
N HIS A 226 -19.12 9.99 7.21
CA HIS A 226 -19.88 9.09 6.35
C HIS A 226 -20.00 9.66 4.93
N LEU A 227 -19.42 8.93 3.98
CA LEU A 227 -19.45 9.31 2.57
C LEU A 227 -20.80 8.95 1.94
N PRO A 228 -21.35 9.80 1.06
CA PRO A 228 -22.61 9.53 0.38
C PRO A 228 -22.45 8.40 -0.66
N GLY A 229 -23.57 7.70 -0.92
CA GLY A 229 -23.67 6.70 -1.97
C GLY A 229 -23.16 5.31 -1.58
N THR A 230 -23.05 4.45 -2.58
CA THR A 230 -22.56 3.08 -2.47
C THR A 230 -21.33 2.91 -3.33
N TYR A 231 -20.37 2.14 -2.83
CA TYR A 231 -19.11 1.87 -3.51
C TYR A 231 -19.07 0.40 -3.89
N THR A 232 -18.70 0.13 -5.14
CA THR A 232 -18.58 -1.22 -5.69
C THR A 232 -17.14 -1.59 -6.05
N ASP A 233 -16.25 -0.58 -6.17
CA ASP A 233 -14.82 -0.74 -6.38
C ASP A 233 -14.07 0.51 -5.87
N VAL A 234 -12.72 0.48 -5.91
CA VAL A 234 -11.87 1.65 -5.68
C VAL A 234 -12.16 2.72 -6.74
N VAL A 235 -12.48 3.93 -6.30
CA VAL A 235 -12.99 5.00 -7.18
C VAL A 235 -11.92 5.54 -8.13
N LYS A 236 -10.66 5.55 -7.68
CA LYS A 236 -9.51 6.05 -8.45
C LYS A 236 -8.53 4.94 -8.83
N GLY A 237 -8.89 3.69 -8.56
CA GLY A 237 -8.06 2.53 -8.81
C GLY A 237 -8.22 1.96 -10.19
N VAL A 238 -9.45 1.93 -10.68
CA VAL A 238 -9.78 1.39 -11.99
C VAL A 238 -10.12 2.56 -12.91
N VAL A 239 -9.09 3.22 -13.41
CA VAL A 239 -9.23 4.29 -14.40
C VAL A 239 -8.87 3.71 -15.75
N THR A 240 -9.87 3.19 -16.44
CA THR A 240 -9.69 2.54 -17.73
C THR A 240 -9.32 3.56 -18.81
N GLU A 241 -8.13 3.41 -19.38
CA GLU A 241 -7.70 4.13 -20.58
C GLU A 241 -7.42 3.13 -21.71
N PHE A 242 -7.82 3.48 -22.91
CA PHE A 242 -7.51 2.71 -24.10
C PHE A 242 -6.25 3.29 -24.75
N PRO A 243 -5.14 2.54 -24.88
CA PRO A 243 -3.99 3.01 -25.61
C PRO A 243 -4.36 3.39 -27.04
N ALA A 244 -3.80 4.47 -27.57
CA ALA A 244 -4.06 4.93 -28.94
C ALA A 244 -3.78 3.81 -29.96
N GLY A 245 -4.72 3.55 -30.85
CA GLY A 245 -4.59 2.51 -31.89
C GLY A 245 -5.00 1.09 -31.46
N THR A 246 -5.49 0.89 -30.24
CA THR A 246 -6.00 -0.41 -29.78
C THR A 246 -7.52 -0.46 -29.90
N SER A 247 -8.04 -0.82 -31.07
CA SER A 247 -9.44 -1.17 -31.22
C SER A 247 -9.67 -2.62 -30.81
N GLY A 248 -10.66 -2.85 -29.94
CA GLY A 248 -11.08 -4.21 -29.55
C GLY A 248 -10.28 -4.88 -28.42
N VAL A 249 -9.37 -4.18 -27.77
CA VAL A 249 -8.67 -4.63 -26.56
C VAL A 249 -9.31 -4.00 -25.34
N SER A 250 -9.47 -4.75 -24.27
CA SER A 250 -9.87 -4.21 -22.97
C SER A 250 -8.92 -3.08 -22.56
N GLY A 251 -9.48 -1.99 -22.00
CA GLY A 251 -8.69 -0.89 -21.46
C GLY A 251 -7.77 -1.37 -20.34
N THR A 252 -6.86 -0.52 -19.92
CA THR A 252 -5.96 -0.76 -18.80
C THR A 252 -6.46 -0.03 -17.56
N ASP A 253 -6.22 -0.58 -16.37
CA ASP A 253 -6.62 0.06 -15.10
C ASP A 253 -5.66 1.18 -14.68
N GLY A 254 -4.52 1.31 -15.35
CA GLY A 254 -3.43 2.21 -15.01
C GLY A 254 -3.65 3.67 -15.35
N GLY A 255 -4.78 4.05 -15.95
CA GLY A 255 -5.06 5.41 -16.36
C GLY A 255 -4.95 6.44 -15.24
N PHE A 256 -4.86 7.71 -15.62
CA PHE A 256 -4.82 8.83 -14.68
C PHE A 256 -6.24 9.29 -14.37
N PRO A 257 -6.63 9.39 -13.06
CA PRO A 257 -7.89 9.97 -12.68
C PRO A 257 -8.01 11.41 -13.23
N GLN A 258 -9.11 11.70 -13.90
CA GLN A 258 -9.36 13.02 -14.49
C GLN A 258 -9.62 14.08 -13.42
N THR A 259 -10.24 13.68 -12.32
CA THR A 259 -10.61 14.58 -11.23
C THR A 259 -10.48 13.88 -9.89
N TYR A 260 -10.16 14.66 -8.87
CA TYR A 260 -10.31 14.29 -7.46
C TYR A 260 -11.33 15.23 -6.81
N PRO A 261 -12.02 14.81 -5.74
CA PRO A 261 -12.92 15.70 -5.01
C PRO A 261 -12.17 16.96 -4.53
N THR A 262 -12.84 18.11 -4.62
CA THR A 262 -12.31 19.41 -4.17
C THR A 262 -13.24 20.03 -3.12
N GLY A 263 -12.77 21.06 -2.43
CA GLY A 263 -13.55 21.68 -1.35
C GLY A 263 -13.69 20.76 -0.13
N THR A 264 -14.88 20.74 0.46
CA THR A 264 -15.20 19.92 1.63
C THR A 264 -16.27 18.87 1.36
N THR A 265 -17.02 19.03 0.28
CA THR A 265 -18.14 18.14 -0.06
C THR A 265 -17.63 16.79 -0.52
N GLU A 266 -18.27 15.73 -0.04
CA GLU A 266 -17.98 14.33 -0.43
C GLU A 266 -16.56 13.84 -0.12
N ARG A 267 -15.82 14.56 0.74
CA ARG A 267 -14.47 14.14 1.15
C ARG A 267 -14.44 13.40 2.49
N GLY A 268 -15.50 13.52 3.29
CA GLY A 268 -15.55 13.04 4.65
C GLY A 268 -15.14 14.16 5.65
N ILE A 269 -14.61 13.77 6.81
CA ILE A 269 -14.18 14.69 7.86
C ILE A 269 -12.70 15.08 7.70
N ARG A 270 -12.39 16.34 7.99
CA ARG A 270 -11.02 16.86 7.98
C ARG A 270 -10.21 16.25 9.14
N TYR A 271 -8.97 15.87 8.89
CA TYR A 271 -8.07 15.30 9.89
C TYR A 271 -7.97 16.17 11.17
N SER A 272 -7.85 17.50 11.02
CA SER A 272 -7.75 18.44 12.14
C SER A 272 -9.00 18.51 13.02
N ALA A 273 -10.16 18.05 12.54
CA ALA A 273 -11.39 17.96 13.30
C ALA A 273 -11.52 16.66 14.12
N LEU A 274 -10.61 15.72 13.92
CA LEU A 274 -10.60 14.45 14.64
C LEU A 274 -9.97 14.59 16.04
N ALA A 275 -10.45 13.83 17.00
CA ALA A 275 -9.78 13.66 18.28
C ALA A 275 -8.39 12.97 18.09
N PRO A 276 -7.40 13.21 18.98
CA PRO A 276 -6.05 12.66 18.84
C PRO A 276 -5.99 11.14 18.63
N ALA A 277 -6.86 10.37 19.25
CA ALA A 277 -6.93 8.93 19.07
C ALA A 277 -7.33 8.56 17.64
N ALA A 278 -8.30 9.25 17.04
CA ALA A 278 -8.71 9.02 15.64
C ALA A 278 -7.63 9.51 14.65
N GLN A 279 -6.96 10.63 14.93
CA GLN A 279 -5.78 11.09 14.18
C GLN A 279 -4.68 10.02 14.15
N GLY A 280 -4.44 9.35 15.28
CA GLY A 280 -3.52 8.22 15.36
C GLY A 280 -3.92 7.05 14.46
N ARG A 281 -5.23 6.79 14.29
CA ARG A 281 -5.71 5.75 13.35
C ARG A 281 -5.50 6.13 11.89
N VAL A 282 -5.65 7.41 11.55
CA VAL A 282 -5.31 7.90 10.19
C VAL A 282 -3.84 7.63 9.87
N ARG A 283 -2.92 8.00 10.77
CA ARG A 283 -1.48 7.76 10.58
C ARG A 283 -1.16 6.27 10.46
N ALA A 284 -1.72 5.43 11.33
CA ALA A 284 -1.52 3.97 11.25
C ALA A 284 -2.05 3.39 9.93
N ALA A 285 -3.16 3.91 9.42
CA ALA A 285 -3.68 3.52 8.12
C ALA A 285 -2.74 3.95 6.97
N LEU A 286 -2.21 5.17 6.98
CA LEU A 286 -1.19 5.65 6.05
C LEU A 286 0.05 4.74 6.07
N GLU A 287 0.61 4.51 7.25
CA GLU A 287 1.81 3.69 7.45
C GLU A 287 1.64 2.26 6.89
N SER A 288 0.44 1.69 6.96
CA SER A 288 0.18 0.35 6.43
C SER A 288 0.38 0.22 4.92
N TYR A 289 0.25 1.31 4.16
CA TYR A 289 0.55 1.37 2.73
C TYR A 289 1.99 1.80 2.48
N LEU A 290 2.44 2.85 3.18
CA LEU A 290 3.77 3.44 3.00
C LEU A 290 4.90 2.51 3.46
N SER A 291 4.60 1.48 4.24
CA SER A 291 5.56 0.45 4.65
C SER A 291 5.83 -0.63 3.60
N LEU A 292 5.09 -0.68 2.50
CA LEU A 292 5.24 -1.74 1.49
C LEU A 292 6.50 -1.56 0.62
N PRO A 293 6.79 -0.38 0.04
CA PRO A 293 8.07 -0.12 -0.59
C PRO A 293 9.20 -0.04 0.44
N GLY A 294 10.45 -0.06 -0.02
CA GLY A 294 11.60 0.22 0.83
C GLY A 294 11.58 1.66 1.36
N GLU A 295 12.14 1.87 2.54
CA GLU A 295 12.11 3.17 3.23
C GLU A 295 12.59 4.35 2.36
N SER A 296 13.66 4.14 1.59
CA SER A 296 14.22 5.20 0.73
C SER A 296 13.25 5.64 -0.37
N LEU A 297 12.38 4.73 -0.86
CA LEU A 297 11.37 5.04 -1.87
C LEU A 297 10.24 5.92 -1.32
N THR A 298 9.93 5.80 -0.06
CA THR A 298 8.76 6.45 0.55
C THR A 298 9.10 7.59 1.49
N ARG A 299 10.37 7.75 1.88
CA ARG A 299 10.78 8.76 2.87
C ARG A 299 10.34 10.18 2.51
N SER A 300 10.55 10.61 1.27
CA SER A 300 10.15 11.94 0.81
C SER A 300 8.63 12.08 0.72
N LEU A 301 7.93 11.01 0.29
CA LEU A 301 6.48 10.98 0.20
C LEU A 301 5.85 10.99 1.59
N LEU A 302 6.39 10.20 2.52
CA LEU A 302 5.94 10.17 3.91
C LEU A 302 6.07 11.56 4.55
N ALA A 303 7.22 12.21 4.42
CA ALA A 303 7.43 13.57 4.92
C ALA A 303 6.45 14.58 4.29
N ALA A 304 6.14 14.43 2.99
CA ALA A 304 5.18 15.29 2.31
C ALA A 304 3.73 15.04 2.73
N TYR A 305 3.35 13.79 3.00
CA TYR A 305 1.99 13.43 3.38
C TYR A 305 1.68 13.72 4.86
N GLU A 306 2.69 13.62 5.72
CA GLU A 306 2.55 13.80 7.17
C GLU A 306 3.02 15.19 7.65
N SER A 307 3.36 16.10 6.75
CA SER A 307 3.59 17.49 7.17
C SER A 307 2.33 18.04 7.85
N PRO A 308 2.46 18.94 8.84
CA PRO A 308 1.30 19.54 9.51
C PRO A 308 0.31 20.18 8.52
N GLU A 309 0.81 20.81 7.46
CA GLU A 309 0.02 21.46 6.41
C GLU A 309 -0.75 20.40 5.61
N ALA A 310 -0.10 19.32 5.19
CA ALA A 310 -0.73 18.23 4.43
C ALA A 310 -1.79 17.52 5.26
N LEU A 311 -1.49 17.19 6.52
CA LEU A 311 -2.47 16.56 7.41
C LEU A 311 -3.67 17.46 7.68
N ASN A 312 -3.48 18.77 7.84
CA ASN A 312 -4.58 19.70 8.02
C ASN A 312 -5.51 19.78 6.81
N GLU A 313 -5.02 19.51 5.61
CA GLU A 313 -5.82 19.43 4.36
C GLU A 313 -6.25 18.01 3.97
N THR A 314 -5.93 17.03 4.81
CA THR A 314 -6.33 15.63 4.62
C THR A 314 -7.74 15.39 5.16
N TYR A 315 -8.55 14.70 4.39
CA TYR A 315 -9.88 14.25 4.73
C TYR A 315 -9.92 12.73 4.80
N VAL A 316 -10.79 12.21 5.64
CA VAL A 316 -11.00 10.78 5.79
C VAL A 316 -12.48 10.47 5.84
N GLY A 317 -12.86 9.35 5.25
CA GLY A 317 -14.25 8.97 5.21
C GLY A 317 -14.44 7.48 5.00
N TYR A 318 -15.64 7.00 5.32
CA TYR A 318 -16.07 5.64 5.08
C TYR A 318 -17.49 5.62 4.50
N ALA A 319 -17.83 4.53 3.83
CA ALA A 319 -19.19 4.23 3.39
C ALA A 319 -19.53 2.77 3.68
N GLY A 320 -20.81 2.45 3.72
CA GLY A 320 -21.27 1.12 4.12
C GLY A 320 -21.04 0.85 5.61
N ALA A 321 -20.68 -0.39 5.95
CA ALA A 321 -20.38 -0.77 7.33
C ALA A 321 -18.95 -0.40 7.73
N VAL A 322 -18.74 -0.14 9.01
CA VAL A 322 -17.38 0.04 9.58
C VAL A 322 -16.63 -1.30 9.70
N ASP A 323 -17.35 -2.41 9.65
CA ASP A 323 -16.79 -3.75 9.64
C ASP A 323 -16.37 -4.12 8.20
N LEU A 324 -15.07 -4.28 8.00
CA LEU A 324 -14.49 -4.67 6.71
C LEU A 324 -14.61 -6.19 6.43
N SER A 325 -15.54 -6.87 7.04
CA SER A 325 -16.05 -8.18 6.63
C SER A 325 -17.37 -8.09 5.85
N VAL A 326 -17.95 -6.89 5.73
CA VAL A 326 -19.22 -6.63 5.07
C VAL A 326 -19.00 -6.08 3.66
N ARG A 327 -19.67 -6.66 2.66
CA ARG A 327 -19.60 -6.20 1.26
C ARG A 327 -20.05 -4.75 1.13
N GLY A 328 -19.35 -3.98 0.33
CA GLY A 328 -19.61 -2.55 0.12
C GLY A 328 -19.03 -1.65 1.22
N SER A 329 -18.36 -2.21 2.24
CA SER A 329 -17.59 -1.41 3.18
C SER A 329 -16.40 -0.76 2.45
N TYR A 330 -16.29 0.56 2.54
CA TYR A 330 -15.31 1.38 1.85
C TYR A 330 -14.68 2.39 2.81
N VAL A 331 -13.38 2.58 2.74
CA VAL A 331 -12.63 3.56 3.53
C VAL A 331 -11.67 4.32 2.63
N ARG A 332 -11.56 5.64 2.85
CA ARG A 332 -10.72 6.51 2.05
C ARG A 332 -9.93 7.51 2.88
N ILE A 333 -8.69 7.79 2.44
CA ILE A 333 -7.87 8.90 2.91
C ILE A 333 -7.55 9.78 1.71
N ASP A 334 -7.92 11.04 1.77
CA ASP A 334 -7.85 12.04 0.70
C ASP A 334 -7.05 13.26 1.16
N GLY A 335 -5.73 13.22 0.97
CA GLY A 335 -4.82 14.33 1.24
C GLY A 335 -4.58 15.23 0.02
N PRO A 336 -3.80 16.31 0.15
CA PRO A 336 -3.46 17.19 -0.96
C PRO A 336 -2.78 16.47 -2.13
N ARG A 337 -1.85 15.58 -1.81
CA ARG A 337 -1.15 14.72 -2.76
C ARG A 337 -1.59 13.27 -2.69
N LEU A 338 -2.01 12.81 -1.52
CA LEU A 338 -2.30 11.43 -1.20
C LEU A 338 -3.73 11.06 -1.58
N TRP A 339 -3.90 9.85 -2.12
CA TRP A 339 -5.18 9.18 -2.26
C TRP A 339 -5.02 7.70 -1.92
N ILE A 340 -5.71 7.25 -0.87
CA ILE A 340 -5.74 5.85 -0.45
C ILE A 340 -7.18 5.38 -0.37
N GLU A 341 -7.44 4.15 -0.84
CA GLU A 341 -8.75 3.49 -0.79
C GLU A 341 -8.60 2.04 -0.33
N PHE A 342 -9.63 1.56 0.35
CA PHE A 342 -9.83 0.16 0.67
C PHE A 342 -11.31 -0.19 0.53
N ILE A 343 -11.63 -1.30 -0.14
CA ILE A 343 -13.01 -1.75 -0.33
C ILE A 343 -13.15 -3.26 -0.16
N VAL A 344 -14.33 -3.66 0.31
CA VAL A 344 -14.77 -5.05 0.43
C VAL A 344 -15.77 -5.36 -0.69
N GLN A 345 -15.39 -6.26 -1.58
CA GLN A 345 -16.19 -6.65 -2.74
C GLN A 345 -16.74 -8.08 -2.60
N PRO A 346 -17.78 -8.46 -3.40
CA PRO A 346 -18.13 -9.87 -3.59
C PRO A 346 -16.96 -10.60 -4.28
N ALA A 347 -16.61 -11.78 -3.81
CA ALA A 347 -15.62 -12.61 -4.47
C ALA A 347 -16.09 -13.07 -5.86
N VAL A 348 -15.14 -13.27 -6.78
CA VAL A 348 -15.41 -13.66 -8.17
C VAL A 348 -15.44 -15.17 -8.33
N ALA A 349 -14.46 -15.87 -7.75
CA ALA A 349 -14.37 -17.33 -7.82
C ALA A 349 -15.39 -18.03 -6.92
N ARG A 350 -15.70 -17.42 -5.78
CA ARG A 350 -16.67 -17.93 -4.80
C ARG A 350 -17.64 -16.82 -4.41
N PRO A 351 -18.76 -16.61 -5.12
CA PRO A 351 -19.64 -15.45 -4.92
C PRO A 351 -20.27 -15.32 -3.53
N ALA A 352 -20.24 -16.36 -2.69
CA ALA A 352 -20.65 -16.28 -1.29
C ALA A 352 -19.62 -15.55 -0.41
N ASP A 353 -18.35 -15.58 -0.80
CA ASP A 353 -17.24 -15.00 -0.07
C ASP A 353 -17.04 -13.51 -0.42
N ILE A 354 -16.04 -12.90 0.17
CA ILE A 354 -15.61 -11.52 -0.10
C ILE A 354 -14.18 -11.52 -0.59
N HIS A 355 -13.80 -10.44 -1.29
CA HIS A 355 -12.40 -10.12 -1.58
C HIS A 355 -12.12 -8.64 -1.34
N TYR A 356 -10.85 -8.28 -1.30
CA TYR A 356 -10.40 -6.93 -1.01
C TYR A 356 -9.70 -6.30 -2.20
N HIS A 357 -9.98 -5.00 -2.42
CA HIS A 357 -9.14 -4.13 -3.22
C HIS A 357 -8.62 -2.97 -2.38
N ALA A 358 -7.38 -2.61 -2.62
CA ALA A 358 -6.71 -1.50 -1.99
C ALA A 358 -5.87 -0.73 -3.01
N LEU A 359 -5.82 0.59 -2.86
CA LEU A 359 -5.13 1.48 -3.78
C LEU A 359 -4.40 2.57 -3.02
N TRP A 360 -3.21 2.91 -3.52
CA TRP A 360 -2.50 4.12 -3.16
C TRP A 360 -2.03 4.86 -4.42
N ARG A 361 -2.39 6.16 -4.51
CA ARG A 361 -1.93 7.08 -5.56
C ARG A 361 -1.30 8.34 -4.96
N ASP A 362 -0.36 8.92 -5.68
CA ASP A 362 0.06 10.31 -5.50
C ASP A 362 -0.56 11.16 -6.61
N LYS A 363 -1.43 12.09 -6.25
CA LYS A 363 -2.17 12.94 -7.19
C LYS A 363 -1.27 13.77 -8.10
N THR A 364 -0.01 13.96 -7.73
CA THR A 364 0.96 14.79 -8.44
C THR A 364 2.12 14.00 -9.04
N ALA A 365 2.43 12.82 -8.50
CA ALA A 365 3.66 12.10 -8.82
C ALA A 365 3.44 10.60 -9.13
N ASP A 366 2.22 10.20 -9.51
CA ASP A 366 2.00 8.86 -10.08
C ASP A 366 2.98 8.63 -11.24
N TYR A 367 3.59 7.45 -11.28
CA TYR A 367 4.64 7.09 -12.24
C TYR A 367 5.85 8.06 -12.23
N GLY A 368 6.14 8.69 -11.07
CA GLY A 368 7.21 9.68 -10.95
C GLY A 368 6.92 11.05 -11.57
N GLY A 369 5.69 11.28 -12.07
CA GLY A 369 5.32 12.50 -12.77
C GLY A 369 5.81 12.57 -14.23
N GLU A 370 6.75 11.74 -14.63
CA GLU A 370 7.44 11.78 -15.95
C GLU A 370 6.54 11.34 -17.13
N THR A 371 5.43 10.68 -16.86
CA THR A 371 4.53 10.10 -17.89
C THR A 371 3.21 10.85 -18.03
N ARG A 372 3.05 12.02 -17.40
CA ARG A 372 1.85 12.86 -17.46
C ARG A 372 1.65 13.59 -18.77
#